data_9417b6871ee52b35cd412f4415eaca46
#
_entry.id   9417b6871ee52b35cd412f4415eaca46
#
_cell.length_a   1.000
_cell.length_b   1.000
_cell.length_c   1.000
_cell.angle_alpha   90.00
_cell.angle_beta   90.00
_cell.angle_gamma   90.00
#
_symmetry.space_group_name_H-M   'P 1'
#
loop_
_entity.id
_entity.type
_entity.pdbx_description
1 polymer ?
#
loop_
_entity_poly.entity_id
_entity_poly.type
_entity_poly.pdbx_seq_one_letter_code
_entity_poly.pdbx_strand_id
1 'polypeptide(L)'
;MKTRSIVIALTCLLSLAAADHALAQDSRKAAEETLRDIQATLGVVPGFFRAFPEAGLPGAWAEFKQVQVAENTKLSPKTKQLIGLAVSAQVPCAYCVYFHTEVAKAYGATPDEIKEAVALAAISRHWSTVLNGMAVDMATFRSEVDASLRIAAERAAKK
;
A
#
# COMPACT_ATOMS: atom_id res chain seq x y z
N MET A 1 42.13 -32.24 -25.86
CA MET A 1 40.97 -31.30 -25.96
C MET A 1 40.02 -31.37 -24.79
N LYS A 2 39.87 -32.43 -24.01
CA LYS A 2 38.90 -32.57 -22.89
C LYS A 2 39.23 -31.74 -21.63
N THR A 3 40.49 -31.47 -21.32
CA THR A 3 40.93 -30.75 -20.11
C THR A 3 40.65 -29.24 -20.17
N ARG A 4 40.71 -28.61 -21.34
CA ARG A 4 40.40 -27.16 -21.49
C ARG A 4 38.93 -26.84 -21.26
N SER A 5 37.99 -27.71 -21.65
CA SER A 5 36.54 -27.51 -21.46
C SER A 5 36.13 -27.60 -19.99
N ILE A 6 36.77 -28.46 -19.20
CA ILE A 6 36.50 -28.63 -17.77
C ILE A 6 36.95 -27.39 -16.97
N VAL A 7 38.10 -26.82 -17.31
CA VAL A 7 38.63 -25.63 -16.63
C VAL A 7 37.75 -24.40 -16.89
N ILE A 8 37.24 -24.21 -18.11
CA ILE A 8 36.36 -23.11 -18.47
C ILE A 8 34.99 -23.25 -17.75
N ALA A 9 34.44 -24.46 -17.65
CA ALA A 9 33.18 -24.68 -16.92
C ALA A 9 33.32 -24.40 -15.41
N LEU A 10 34.44 -24.76 -14.81
CA LEU A 10 34.70 -24.55 -13.38
C LEU A 10 34.91 -23.06 -13.06
N THR A 11 35.58 -22.30 -13.93
CA THR A 11 35.73 -20.84 -13.76
C THR A 11 34.42 -20.10 -13.94
N CYS A 12 33.52 -20.49 -14.85
CA CYS A 12 32.21 -19.92 -15.00
C CYS A 12 31.32 -20.19 -13.78
N LEU A 13 31.36 -21.38 -13.20
CA LEU A 13 30.59 -21.71 -11.98
C LEU A 13 31.08 -20.92 -10.77
N LEU A 14 32.37 -20.72 -10.61
CA LEU A 14 32.96 -19.92 -9.53
C LEU A 14 32.64 -18.44 -9.69
N SER A 15 32.59 -17.89 -10.88
CA SER A 15 32.22 -16.50 -11.13
C SER A 15 30.75 -16.25 -10.90
N LEU A 16 29.84 -17.16 -11.23
CA LEU A 16 28.41 -17.09 -10.93
C LEU A 16 28.17 -17.14 -9.42
N ALA A 17 28.81 -18.07 -8.71
CA ALA A 17 28.67 -18.16 -7.25
C ALA A 17 29.22 -16.90 -6.52
N ALA A 18 30.27 -16.29 -7.03
CA ALA A 18 30.80 -15.04 -6.49
C ALA A 18 29.86 -13.86 -6.75
N ALA A 19 29.22 -13.80 -7.92
CA ALA A 19 28.23 -12.78 -8.25
C ALA A 19 26.97 -12.89 -7.36
N ASP A 20 26.46 -14.11 -7.16
CA ASP A 20 25.31 -14.37 -6.28
C ASP A 20 25.62 -13.99 -4.81
N HIS A 21 26.84 -14.26 -4.36
CA HIS A 21 27.30 -13.87 -3.02
C HIS A 21 27.38 -12.35 -2.86
N ALA A 22 27.89 -11.63 -3.86
CA ALA A 22 27.96 -10.17 -3.84
C ALA A 22 26.55 -9.54 -3.82
N LEU A 23 25.64 -10.02 -4.65
CA LEU A 23 24.24 -9.55 -4.67
C LEU A 23 23.53 -9.81 -3.34
N ALA A 24 23.72 -10.97 -2.74
CA ALA A 24 23.15 -11.29 -1.43
C ALA A 24 23.71 -10.39 -0.32
N GLN A 25 25.00 -10.07 -0.36
CA GLN A 25 25.65 -9.17 0.59
C GLN A 25 25.15 -7.73 0.43
N ASP A 26 25.01 -7.24 -0.80
CA ASP A 26 24.46 -5.91 -1.09
C ASP A 26 23.01 -5.78 -0.63
N SER A 27 22.18 -6.80 -0.88
CA SER A 27 20.79 -6.84 -0.41
C SER A 27 20.69 -6.78 1.11
N ARG A 28 21.54 -7.53 1.81
CA ARG A 28 21.59 -7.53 3.28
C ARG A 28 22.00 -6.17 3.83
N LYS A 29 23.04 -5.57 3.28
CA LYS A 29 23.48 -4.22 3.66
C LYS A 29 22.39 -3.19 3.45
N ALA A 30 21.70 -3.20 2.31
CA ALA A 30 20.59 -2.31 2.01
C ALA A 30 19.41 -2.52 2.98
N ALA A 31 19.11 -3.77 3.36
CA ALA A 31 18.08 -4.07 4.36
C ALA A 31 18.46 -3.54 5.75
N GLU A 32 19.72 -3.70 6.19
CA GLU A 32 20.20 -3.16 7.46
C GLU A 32 20.14 -1.62 7.50
N GLU A 33 20.51 -0.95 6.42
CA GLU A 33 20.37 0.51 6.29
C GLU A 33 18.91 0.93 6.36
N THR A 34 18.03 0.18 5.71
CA THR A 34 16.59 0.40 5.76
C THR A 34 16.04 0.24 7.18
N LEU A 35 16.45 -0.80 7.91
CA LEU A 35 16.01 -0.98 9.30
C LEU A 35 16.48 0.16 10.22
N ARG A 36 17.67 0.71 9.96
CA ARG A 36 18.14 1.93 10.69
C ARG A 36 17.27 3.15 10.37
N ASP A 37 16.88 3.32 9.10
CA ASP A 37 16.00 4.43 8.72
C ASP A 37 14.57 4.26 9.28
N ILE A 38 14.05 3.03 9.34
CA ILE A 38 12.79 2.71 10.02
C ILE A 38 12.87 3.11 11.50
N GLN A 39 13.94 2.69 12.18
CA GLN A 39 14.18 3.04 13.58
C GLN A 39 14.24 4.56 13.79
N ALA A 40 14.94 5.26 12.93
CA ALA A 40 15.06 6.72 13.00
C ALA A 40 13.72 7.43 12.73
N THR A 41 12.89 6.89 11.85
CA THR A 41 11.61 7.49 11.46
C THR A 41 10.49 7.18 12.44
N LEU A 42 10.39 5.93 12.91
CA LEU A 42 9.27 5.46 13.75
C LEU A 42 9.62 5.37 15.25
N GLY A 43 10.89 5.54 15.62
CA GLY A 43 11.36 5.35 17.00
C GLY A 43 11.55 3.88 17.41
N VAL A 44 11.04 2.96 16.60
CA VAL A 44 11.12 1.50 16.80
C VAL A 44 11.14 0.80 15.45
N VAL A 45 11.66 -0.42 15.38
CA VAL A 45 11.52 -1.29 14.21
C VAL A 45 10.41 -2.30 14.46
N PRO A 46 9.18 -2.08 13.95
CA PRO A 46 8.10 -3.04 14.08
C PRO A 46 8.47 -4.40 13.47
N GLY A 47 8.05 -5.49 14.13
CA GLY A 47 8.44 -6.86 13.75
C GLY A 47 8.04 -7.25 12.32
N PHE A 48 6.95 -6.69 11.80
CA PHE A 48 6.50 -7.01 10.45
C PHE A 48 7.48 -6.55 9.35
N PHE A 49 8.27 -5.50 9.56
CA PHE A 49 9.35 -5.13 8.64
C PHE A 49 10.46 -6.17 8.59
N ARG A 50 10.75 -6.83 9.73
CA ARG A 50 11.75 -7.90 9.79
C ARG A 50 11.26 -9.22 9.17
N ALA A 51 9.95 -9.40 9.04
CA ALA A 51 9.35 -10.54 8.38
C ALA A 51 9.36 -10.41 6.84
N PHE A 52 9.65 -9.22 6.30
CA PHE A 52 9.71 -8.98 4.86
C PHE A 52 11.07 -9.47 4.29
N PRO A 53 11.11 -10.03 3.06
CA PRO A 53 12.36 -10.44 2.43
C PRO A 53 13.37 -9.29 2.33
N GLU A 54 14.62 -9.54 2.73
CA GLU A 54 15.69 -8.52 2.78
C GLU A 54 15.84 -7.75 1.46
N ALA A 55 15.83 -8.46 0.33
CA ALA A 55 16.00 -7.85 -1.00
C ALA A 55 14.85 -6.88 -1.38
N GLY A 56 13.66 -7.09 -0.87
CA GLY A 56 12.48 -6.24 -1.14
C GLY A 56 12.23 -5.14 -0.10
N LEU A 57 12.85 -5.26 1.08
CA LEU A 57 12.59 -4.36 2.21
C LEU A 57 12.85 -2.88 1.90
N PRO A 58 13.94 -2.49 1.19
CA PRO A 58 14.16 -1.09 0.85
C PRO A 58 13.04 -0.48 0.02
N GLY A 59 12.54 -1.20 -0.97
CA GLY A 59 11.42 -0.73 -1.82
C GLY A 59 10.11 -0.63 -1.04
N ALA A 60 9.77 -1.64 -0.26
CA ALA A 60 8.56 -1.66 0.57
C ALA A 60 8.57 -0.52 1.61
N TRP A 61 9.71 -0.25 2.23
CA TRP A 61 9.86 0.87 3.15
C TRP A 61 9.79 2.22 2.46
N ALA A 62 10.41 2.38 1.31
CA ALA A 62 10.37 3.63 0.55
C ALA A 62 8.92 4.00 0.18
N GLU A 63 8.13 3.04 -0.30
CA GLU A 63 6.70 3.24 -0.57
C GLU A 63 5.95 3.63 0.71
N PHE A 64 6.10 2.85 1.78
CA PHE A 64 5.43 3.11 3.05
C PHE A 64 5.79 4.49 3.61
N LYS A 65 7.08 4.84 3.63
CA LYS A 65 7.55 6.13 4.13
C LYS A 65 7.03 7.30 3.31
N GLN A 66 7.10 7.22 1.98
CA GLN A 66 6.75 8.34 1.09
C GLN A 66 5.23 8.52 0.93
N VAL A 67 4.46 7.45 0.97
CA VAL A 67 3.01 7.53 0.75
C VAL A 67 2.24 7.51 2.06
N GLN A 68 2.56 6.56 2.95
CA GLN A 68 1.78 6.36 4.18
C GLN A 68 2.21 7.30 5.31
N VAL A 69 3.52 7.46 5.54
CA VAL A 69 4.06 8.21 6.69
C VAL A 69 4.21 9.70 6.39
N ALA A 70 4.68 10.06 5.19
CA ALA A 70 4.98 11.45 4.85
C ALA A 70 3.75 12.37 5.01
N GLU A 71 3.92 13.48 5.72
CA GLU A 71 2.86 14.43 6.03
C GLU A 71 2.69 15.51 4.95
N ASN A 72 3.74 15.80 4.19
CA ASN A 72 3.77 16.83 3.14
C ASN A 72 3.21 16.35 1.80
N THR A 73 2.18 15.52 1.83
CA THR A 73 1.50 14.98 0.63
C THR A 73 0.13 15.66 0.42
N LYS A 74 -0.54 15.35 -0.70
CA LYS A 74 -1.83 15.98 -1.05
C LYS A 74 -2.97 15.60 -0.12
N LEU A 75 -2.96 14.38 0.42
CA LEU A 75 -3.93 13.94 1.41
C LEU A 75 -3.37 14.18 2.82
N SER A 76 -4.23 14.66 3.72
CA SER A 76 -3.84 14.79 5.13
C SER A 76 -3.52 13.42 5.75
N PRO A 77 -2.64 13.34 6.77
CA PRO A 77 -2.38 12.10 7.47
C PRO A 77 -3.67 11.41 7.95
N LYS A 78 -4.60 12.14 8.55
CA LYS A 78 -5.92 11.62 8.96
C LYS A 78 -6.67 10.99 7.79
N THR A 79 -6.77 11.68 6.66
CA THR A 79 -7.47 11.18 5.47
C THR A 79 -6.86 9.88 4.96
N LYS A 80 -5.53 9.78 4.91
CA LYS A 80 -4.84 8.54 4.52
C LYS A 80 -5.22 7.37 5.40
N GLN A 81 -5.31 7.58 6.71
CA GLN A 81 -5.67 6.52 7.64
C GLN A 81 -7.12 6.09 7.51
N LEU A 82 -8.06 7.02 7.32
CA LEU A 82 -9.46 6.70 7.08
C LEU A 82 -9.66 5.93 5.76
N ILE A 83 -8.93 6.28 4.70
CA ILE A 83 -8.90 5.51 3.45
C ILE A 83 -8.32 4.12 3.69
N GLY A 84 -7.18 4.03 4.38
CA GLY A 84 -6.55 2.75 4.72
C GLY A 84 -7.46 1.86 5.55
N LEU A 85 -8.20 2.41 6.50
CA LEU A 85 -9.20 1.69 7.30
C LEU A 85 -10.33 1.14 6.42
N ALA A 86 -10.88 1.97 5.52
CA ALA A 86 -11.96 1.56 4.61
C ALA A 86 -11.50 0.41 3.69
N VAL A 87 -10.28 0.49 3.14
CA VAL A 87 -9.69 -0.58 2.32
C VAL A 87 -9.45 -1.84 3.17
N SER A 88 -8.91 -1.70 4.37
CA SER A 88 -8.60 -2.81 5.27
C SER A 88 -9.83 -3.58 5.71
N ALA A 89 -10.97 -2.89 5.89
CA ALA A 89 -12.25 -3.51 6.19
C ALA A 89 -12.75 -4.38 5.01
N GLN A 90 -12.44 -4.00 3.76
CA GLN A 90 -12.82 -4.77 2.56
C GLN A 90 -11.89 -5.96 2.29
N VAL A 91 -10.62 -5.84 2.62
CA VAL A 91 -9.60 -6.90 2.46
C VAL A 91 -9.65 -7.94 3.59
N PRO A 92 -10.50 -7.84 4.57
CA PRO A 92 -10.58 -8.32 5.94
C PRO A 92 -9.19 -8.56 6.61
N CYS A 93 -8.40 -7.47 6.73
CA CYS A 93 -7.10 -7.49 7.37
C CYS A 93 -7.20 -6.93 8.80
N ALA A 94 -7.28 -7.79 9.80
CA ALA A 94 -7.40 -7.38 11.21
C ALA A 94 -6.22 -6.50 11.68
N TYR A 95 -4.99 -6.81 11.25
CA TYR A 95 -3.80 -6.00 11.57
C TYR A 95 -3.90 -4.60 10.99
N CYS A 96 -4.34 -4.49 9.74
CA CYS A 96 -4.46 -3.22 9.04
C CYS A 96 -5.61 -2.38 9.62
N VAL A 97 -6.75 -3.00 9.96
CA VAL A 97 -7.87 -2.32 10.64
C VAL A 97 -7.39 -1.73 11.97
N TYR A 98 -6.70 -2.50 12.80
CA TYR A 98 -6.14 -2.00 14.05
C TYR A 98 -5.18 -0.84 13.82
N PHE A 99 -4.18 -1.02 12.94
CA PHE A 99 -3.18 -0.01 12.63
C PHE A 99 -3.81 1.30 12.16
N HIS A 100 -4.64 1.25 11.14
CA HIS A 100 -5.26 2.45 10.57
C HIS A 100 -6.22 3.13 11.54
N THR A 101 -6.93 2.37 12.38
CA THR A 101 -7.81 2.94 13.40
C THR A 101 -7.02 3.71 14.45
N GLU A 102 -5.96 3.12 15.00
CA GLU A 102 -5.17 3.77 16.06
C GLU A 102 -4.37 4.97 15.52
N VAL A 103 -3.82 4.86 14.31
CA VAL A 103 -3.10 5.98 13.70
C VAL A 103 -4.07 7.09 13.28
N ALA A 104 -5.29 6.78 12.80
CA ALA A 104 -6.31 7.79 12.53
C ALA A 104 -6.66 8.58 13.79
N LYS A 105 -6.86 7.91 14.93
CA LYS A 105 -7.09 8.58 16.23
C LYS A 105 -5.92 9.48 16.62
N ALA A 106 -4.68 9.03 16.43
CA ALA A 106 -3.48 9.82 16.71
C ALA A 106 -3.42 11.11 15.86
N TYR A 107 -3.96 11.08 14.64
CA TYR A 107 -4.14 12.25 13.77
C TYR A 107 -5.49 12.98 13.97
N GLY A 108 -6.18 12.74 15.07
CA GLY A 108 -7.38 13.47 15.47
C GLY A 108 -8.66 13.04 14.74
N ALA A 109 -8.74 11.81 14.26
CA ALA A 109 -10.01 11.27 13.78
C ALA A 109 -10.96 11.02 14.96
N THR A 110 -12.20 11.51 14.82
CA THR A 110 -13.25 11.27 15.78
C THR A 110 -13.81 9.83 15.65
N PRO A 111 -14.45 9.31 16.70
CA PRO A 111 -15.16 8.03 16.59
C PRO A 111 -16.19 7.99 15.47
N ASP A 112 -16.82 9.11 15.15
CA ASP A 112 -17.84 9.18 14.12
C ASP A 112 -17.21 9.20 12.72
N GLU A 113 -16.10 9.90 12.50
CA GLU A 113 -15.33 9.80 11.24
C GLU A 113 -14.85 8.37 10.97
N ILE A 114 -14.43 7.65 12.01
CA ILE A 114 -14.02 6.24 11.90
C ILE A 114 -15.21 5.35 11.48
N LYS A 115 -16.36 5.51 12.13
CA LYS A 115 -17.59 4.78 11.77
C LYS A 115 -18.04 5.09 10.34
N GLU A 116 -17.99 6.36 9.95
CA GLU A 116 -18.37 6.80 8.61
C GLU A 116 -17.45 6.20 7.53
N ALA A 117 -16.13 6.17 7.73
CA ALA A 117 -15.19 5.55 6.82
C ALA A 117 -15.50 4.05 6.59
N VAL A 118 -15.82 3.32 7.67
CA VAL A 118 -16.20 1.91 7.58
C VAL A 118 -17.58 1.75 6.92
N ALA A 119 -18.54 2.62 7.22
CA ALA A 119 -19.86 2.60 6.58
C ALA A 119 -19.78 2.86 5.07
N LEU A 120 -18.96 3.83 4.65
CA LEU A 120 -18.69 4.09 3.22
C LEU A 120 -18.08 2.89 2.50
N ALA A 121 -17.17 2.17 3.15
CA ALA A 121 -16.63 0.93 2.62
C ALA A 121 -17.74 -0.12 2.41
N ALA A 122 -18.63 -0.29 3.38
CA ALA A 122 -19.76 -1.21 3.29
C ALA A 122 -20.74 -0.82 2.16
N ILE A 123 -21.08 0.48 2.04
CA ILE A 123 -21.91 1.01 0.95
C ILE A 123 -21.28 0.74 -0.41
N SER A 124 -19.98 0.98 -0.57
CA SER A 124 -19.27 0.73 -1.81
C SER A 124 -19.31 -0.76 -2.19
N ARG A 125 -19.16 -1.66 -1.23
CA ARG A 125 -19.29 -3.10 -1.45
C ARG A 125 -20.71 -3.48 -1.83
N HIS A 126 -21.71 -2.93 -1.14
CA HIS A 126 -23.12 -3.17 -1.44
C HIS A 126 -23.44 -2.84 -2.89
N TRP A 127 -23.15 -1.61 -3.32
CA TRP A 127 -23.42 -1.18 -4.68
C TRP A 127 -22.58 -1.90 -5.73
N SER A 128 -21.34 -2.21 -5.44
CA SER A 128 -20.52 -3.06 -6.31
C SER A 128 -21.19 -4.43 -6.56
N THR A 129 -21.72 -5.04 -5.50
CA THR A 129 -22.43 -6.32 -5.61
C THR A 129 -23.71 -6.19 -6.47
N VAL A 130 -24.51 -5.17 -6.21
CA VAL A 130 -25.77 -4.93 -6.94
C VAL A 130 -25.50 -4.63 -8.42
N LEU A 131 -24.63 -3.67 -8.72
CA LEU A 131 -24.36 -3.23 -10.09
C LEU A 131 -23.76 -4.36 -10.93
N ASN A 132 -22.81 -5.10 -10.39
CA ASN A 132 -22.22 -6.24 -11.10
C ASN A 132 -23.16 -7.43 -11.17
N GLY A 133 -23.87 -7.76 -10.08
CA GLY A 133 -24.78 -8.90 -10.03
C GLY A 133 -26.01 -8.72 -10.91
N MET A 134 -26.48 -7.49 -11.10
CA MET A 134 -27.59 -7.15 -12.01
C MET A 134 -27.13 -6.83 -13.44
N ALA A 135 -25.82 -6.92 -13.72
CA ALA A 135 -25.23 -6.62 -15.04
C ALA A 135 -25.69 -5.26 -15.59
N VAL A 136 -25.69 -4.22 -14.74
CA VAL A 136 -26.10 -2.88 -15.13
C VAL A 136 -25.24 -2.37 -16.29
N ASP A 137 -25.88 -1.86 -17.34
CA ASP A 137 -25.17 -1.35 -18.52
C ASP A 137 -24.29 -0.16 -18.17
N MET A 138 -23.00 -0.25 -18.48
CA MET A 138 -22.01 0.75 -18.11
C MET A 138 -22.20 2.08 -18.84
N ALA A 139 -22.69 2.07 -20.10
CA ALA A 139 -22.89 3.30 -20.87
C ALA A 139 -24.07 4.08 -20.29
N THR A 140 -25.15 3.40 -19.98
CA THR A 140 -26.32 3.95 -19.28
C THR A 140 -25.92 4.51 -17.92
N PHE A 141 -25.21 3.72 -17.11
CA PHE A 141 -24.76 4.15 -15.78
C PHE A 141 -23.91 5.43 -15.83
N ARG A 142 -22.97 5.53 -16.77
CA ARG A 142 -22.17 6.77 -16.94
C ARG A 142 -23.03 7.97 -17.30
N SER A 143 -23.94 7.81 -18.25
CA SER A 143 -24.86 8.87 -18.67
C SER A 143 -25.73 9.38 -17.53
N GLU A 144 -26.21 8.48 -16.67
CA GLU A 144 -27.03 8.83 -15.49
C GLU A 144 -26.22 9.56 -14.41
N VAL A 145 -24.96 9.15 -14.15
CA VAL A 145 -24.04 9.82 -13.24
C VAL A 145 -23.75 11.24 -13.74
N ASP A 146 -23.42 11.40 -15.03
CA ASP A 146 -23.11 12.69 -15.62
C ASP A 146 -24.35 13.64 -15.57
N ALA A 147 -25.55 13.11 -15.84
CA ALA A 147 -26.79 13.86 -15.71
C ALA A 147 -27.05 14.32 -14.27
N SER A 148 -26.83 13.43 -13.31
CA SER A 148 -27.00 13.72 -11.88
C SER A 148 -26.05 14.84 -11.41
N LEU A 149 -24.77 14.78 -11.82
CA LEU A 149 -23.77 15.80 -11.50
C LEU A 149 -24.13 17.16 -12.10
N ARG A 150 -24.59 17.19 -13.35
CA ARG A 150 -25.05 18.42 -14.01
C ARG A 150 -26.22 19.06 -13.26
N ILE A 151 -27.24 18.28 -12.91
CA ILE A 151 -28.39 18.78 -12.15
C ILE A 151 -27.98 19.31 -10.78
N ALA A 152 -27.05 18.63 -10.10
CA ALA A 152 -26.52 19.08 -8.81
C ALA A 152 -25.79 20.43 -8.94
N ALA A 153 -24.97 20.62 -9.96
CA ALA A 153 -24.28 21.87 -10.24
C ALA A 153 -25.26 23.03 -10.54
N GLU A 154 -26.29 22.77 -11.36
CA GLU A 154 -27.34 23.75 -11.67
C GLU A 154 -28.11 24.19 -10.42
N ARG A 155 -28.39 23.26 -9.50
CA ARG A 155 -29.06 23.58 -8.21
C ARG A 155 -28.15 24.38 -7.28
N ALA A 156 -26.85 24.08 -7.26
CA ALA A 156 -25.89 24.83 -6.45
C ALA A 156 -25.74 26.28 -6.93
N ALA A 157 -25.75 26.52 -8.25
CA ALA A 157 -25.64 27.86 -8.84
C ALA A 157 -26.87 28.76 -8.61
N LYS A 158 -28.01 28.19 -8.17
CA LYS A 158 -29.27 28.93 -7.87
C LYS A 158 -29.41 29.29 -6.39
N LYS A 159 -28.48 28.88 -5.53
CA LYS A 159 -28.42 29.21 -4.10
C LYS A 159 -27.45 30.36 -3.85
#